data_3e1fc892e8c48942adb103ee4f9e33ad
#
_entry.id   3e1fc892e8c48942adb103ee4f9e33ad
#
_cell.length_a   1.000
_cell.length_b   1.000
_cell.length_c   1.000
_cell.angle_alpha   90.00
_cell.angle_beta   90.00
_cell.angle_gamma   90.00
#
_symmetry.space_group_name_H-M   'P 1'
#
loop_
_entity.id
_entity.type
_entity.pdbx_description
1 polymer ?
#
loop_
_entity_poly.entity_id
_entity_poly.type
_entity_poly.pdbx_seq_one_letter_code
_entity_poly.pdbx_strand_id
1 'polypeptide(L)'
;MVDKFTKWIEAKPVKTAKSGPVSDFISGVVHRYGVPHSIITDNGTNFTADEVKLWCKNMGIKLDYASVYHPQTNGQVERANGLIMSGIKPRLVRSLKESNTHWVEELDSVLWGLRTTPNRTTGYTPFFMVYGAEAVLPCDIIHDSPRVRMYEEREAELDRQDSLDALEEERDVAKAHSAFYQQ
;
A
#
# COMPACT_ATOMS: atom_id res chain seq x y z
N MET A 1 2.69 5.10 -4.21
CA MET A 1 1.58 4.45 -4.97
C MET A 1 0.56 3.91 -3.99
N VAL A 2 -0.72 3.90 -4.36
CA VAL A 2 -1.80 3.34 -3.51
C VAL A 2 -2.66 2.48 -4.40
N ASP A 3 -2.92 1.25 -4.00
CA ASP A 3 -3.95 0.43 -4.62
C ASP A 3 -5.34 0.95 -4.24
N LYS A 4 -6.16 1.17 -5.26
CA LYS A 4 -7.44 1.87 -5.11
C LYS A 4 -8.46 1.06 -4.30
N PHE A 5 -8.38 -0.26 -4.39
CA PHE A 5 -9.30 -1.18 -3.74
C PHE A 5 -8.79 -1.61 -2.37
N THR A 6 -7.63 -2.25 -2.30
CA THR A 6 -7.08 -2.78 -1.04
C THR A 6 -6.56 -1.71 -0.09
N LYS A 7 -6.35 -0.48 -0.56
CA LYS A 7 -5.69 0.62 0.16
C LYS A 7 -4.23 0.33 0.53
N TRP A 8 -3.64 -0.68 -0.10
CA TRP A 8 -2.22 -0.97 0.06
C TRP A 8 -1.35 0.18 -0.41
N ILE A 9 -0.39 0.57 0.42
CA ILE A 9 0.50 1.69 0.14
C ILE A 9 1.91 1.16 -0.13
N GLU A 10 2.47 1.57 -1.26
CA GLU A 10 3.88 1.43 -1.60
C GLU A 10 4.54 2.81 -1.65
N ALA A 11 5.69 2.93 -0.99
CA ALA A 11 6.50 4.14 -1.02
C ALA A 11 7.99 3.77 -1.03
N LYS A 12 8.79 4.62 -1.66
CA LYS A 12 10.25 4.48 -1.71
C LYS A 12 10.89 5.86 -1.55
N PRO A 13 11.89 6.01 -0.70
CA PRO A 13 12.63 7.25 -0.61
C PRO A 13 13.50 7.43 -1.86
N VAL A 14 13.48 8.61 -2.44
CA VAL A 14 14.31 8.95 -3.60
C VAL A 14 15.03 10.28 -3.35
N LYS A 15 16.26 10.39 -3.84
CA LYS A 15 17.03 11.65 -3.76
C LYS A 15 16.48 12.71 -4.70
N THR A 16 15.98 12.28 -5.85
CA THR A 16 15.42 13.16 -6.88
C THR A 16 14.23 12.48 -7.55
N ALA A 17 13.17 13.22 -7.80
CA ALA A 17 11.99 12.73 -8.49
C ALA A 17 12.16 12.83 -10.02
N LYS A 18 13.07 12.03 -10.59
CA LYS A 18 13.29 11.92 -12.04
C LYS A 18 12.58 10.69 -12.62
N SER A 19 12.47 10.58 -13.94
CA SER A 19 11.80 9.48 -14.66
C SER A 19 12.41 8.10 -14.36
N GLY A 20 13.73 7.97 -14.34
CA GLY A 20 14.41 6.71 -14.03
C GLY A 20 13.99 6.10 -12.68
N PRO A 21 14.14 6.81 -11.54
CA PRO A 21 13.63 6.34 -10.25
C PRO A 21 12.14 6.01 -10.22
N VAL A 22 11.32 6.68 -11.04
CA VAL A 22 9.88 6.37 -11.16
C VAL A 22 9.68 5.04 -11.88
N SER A 23 10.35 4.82 -13.01
CA SER A 23 10.28 3.55 -13.74
C SER A 23 10.75 2.38 -12.89
N ASP A 24 11.85 2.53 -12.14
CA ASP A 24 12.37 1.52 -11.22
C ASP A 24 11.38 1.21 -10.09
N PHE A 25 10.70 2.23 -9.57
CA PHE A 25 9.71 2.05 -8.53
C PHE A 25 8.50 1.28 -9.04
N ILE A 26 7.94 1.67 -10.20
CA ILE A 26 6.79 0.99 -10.81
C ILE A 26 7.17 -0.45 -11.17
N SER A 27 8.35 -0.66 -11.77
CA SER A 27 8.87 -2.00 -12.08
C SER A 27 8.95 -2.88 -10.82
N GLY A 28 9.47 -2.35 -9.71
CA GLY A 28 9.52 -3.07 -8.45
C GLY A 28 8.13 -3.44 -7.91
N VAL A 29 7.11 -2.60 -8.10
CA VAL A 29 5.72 -2.93 -7.72
C VAL A 29 5.17 -4.04 -8.61
N VAL A 30 5.36 -3.93 -9.93
CA VAL A 30 4.92 -4.95 -10.90
C VAL A 30 5.53 -6.31 -10.61
N HIS A 31 6.80 -6.38 -10.26
CA HIS A 31 7.45 -7.65 -9.92
C HIS A 31 6.92 -8.29 -8.63
N ARG A 32 6.37 -7.51 -7.71
CA ARG A 32 5.80 -8.04 -6.45
C ARG A 32 4.33 -8.42 -6.55
N TYR A 33 3.54 -7.65 -7.31
CA TYR A 33 2.08 -7.77 -7.30
C TYR A 33 1.46 -8.09 -8.67
N GLY A 34 2.29 -8.20 -9.72
CA GLY A 34 1.81 -8.38 -11.09
C GLY A 34 1.52 -7.04 -11.79
N VAL A 35 1.15 -7.15 -13.06
CA VAL A 35 0.91 -6.00 -13.93
C VAL A 35 -0.47 -5.39 -13.62
N PRO A 36 -0.56 -4.11 -13.20
CA PRO A 36 -1.84 -3.46 -12.97
C PRO A 36 -2.51 -3.13 -14.31
N HIS A 37 -3.84 -3.12 -14.33
CA HIS A 37 -4.59 -2.69 -15.50
C HIS A 37 -4.31 -1.23 -15.89
N SER A 38 -4.27 -0.36 -14.89
CA SER A 38 -3.98 1.06 -15.11
C SER A 38 -3.24 1.69 -13.93
N ILE A 39 -2.48 2.72 -14.22
CA ILE A 39 -1.83 3.59 -13.25
C ILE A 39 -2.32 5.01 -13.48
N ILE A 40 -2.77 5.67 -12.42
CA ILE A 40 -3.19 7.08 -12.44
C ILE A 40 -2.12 7.91 -11.76
N THR A 41 -1.63 8.94 -12.45
CA THR A 41 -0.61 9.87 -11.94
C THR A 41 -1.08 11.32 -12.08
N ASP A 42 -0.38 12.24 -11.44
CA ASP A 42 -0.47 13.65 -11.79
C ASP A 42 0.25 13.93 -13.13
N ASN A 43 0.22 15.19 -13.58
CA ASN A 43 0.89 15.63 -14.80
C ASN A 43 2.37 16.02 -14.54
N GLY A 44 2.99 15.53 -13.49
CA GLY A 44 4.40 15.80 -13.21
C GLY A 44 5.32 15.35 -14.35
N THR A 45 6.36 16.13 -14.63
CA THR A 45 7.30 15.86 -15.75
C THR A 45 7.99 14.51 -15.64
N ASN A 46 8.16 13.99 -14.43
CA ASN A 46 8.71 12.67 -14.15
C ASN A 46 7.78 11.51 -14.57
N PHE A 47 6.45 11.72 -14.60
CA PHE A 47 5.47 10.73 -15.05
C PHE A 47 5.11 10.90 -16.53
N THR A 48 5.23 12.13 -17.07
CA THR A 48 4.93 12.40 -18.47
C THR A 48 6.13 12.17 -19.41
N ALA A 49 7.29 11.78 -18.86
CA ALA A 49 8.48 11.44 -19.63
C ALA A 49 8.21 10.24 -20.56
N ASP A 50 8.76 10.31 -21.78
CA ASP A 50 8.54 9.26 -22.79
C ASP A 50 9.08 7.90 -22.38
N GLU A 51 10.11 7.86 -21.55
CA GLU A 51 10.64 6.64 -20.94
C GLU A 51 9.57 5.90 -20.12
N VAL A 52 8.84 6.60 -19.24
CA VAL A 52 7.79 6.02 -18.40
C VAL A 52 6.60 5.57 -19.25
N LYS A 53 6.19 6.40 -20.22
CA LYS A 53 5.11 6.07 -21.16
C LYS A 53 5.43 4.82 -21.98
N LEU A 54 6.63 4.74 -22.52
CA LEU A 54 7.08 3.61 -23.33
C LEU A 54 7.14 2.33 -22.48
N TRP A 55 7.68 2.45 -21.26
CA TRP A 55 7.74 1.32 -20.35
C TRP A 55 6.33 0.81 -20.00
N CYS A 56 5.40 1.67 -19.61
CA CYS A 56 4.01 1.29 -19.33
C CYS A 56 3.35 0.64 -20.55
N LYS A 57 3.55 1.21 -21.76
CA LYS A 57 3.02 0.66 -22.99
C LYS A 57 3.54 -0.74 -23.30
N ASN A 58 4.84 -0.97 -23.11
CA ASN A 58 5.46 -2.28 -23.32
C ASN A 58 4.96 -3.34 -22.33
N MET A 59 4.61 -2.92 -21.12
CA MET A 59 4.02 -3.79 -20.09
C MET A 59 2.49 -3.94 -20.21
N GLY A 60 1.86 -3.29 -21.19
CA GLY A 60 0.40 -3.32 -21.35
C GLY A 60 -0.36 -2.52 -20.28
N ILE A 61 0.32 -1.60 -19.59
CA ILE A 61 -0.26 -0.80 -18.52
C ILE A 61 -0.87 0.47 -19.11
N LYS A 62 -2.15 0.72 -18.85
CA LYS A 62 -2.79 1.98 -19.19
C LYS A 62 -2.32 3.08 -18.24
N LEU A 63 -1.69 4.12 -18.78
CA LEU A 63 -1.26 5.29 -18.01
C LEU A 63 -2.28 6.41 -18.16
N ASP A 64 -3.00 6.71 -17.10
CA ASP A 64 -3.99 7.77 -17.04
C ASP A 64 -3.46 8.97 -16.23
N TYR A 65 -3.75 10.18 -16.67
CA TYR A 65 -3.37 11.40 -15.97
C TYR A 65 -4.57 12.01 -15.26
N ALA A 66 -4.39 12.33 -13.99
CA ALA A 66 -5.40 13.04 -13.23
C ALA A 66 -5.66 14.41 -13.85
N SER A 67 -6.92 14.66 -14.20
CA SER A 67 -7.32 15.98 -14.70
C SER A 67 -7.25 17.01 -13.59
N VAL A 68 -6.78 18.21 -13.90
CA VAL A 68 -6.79 19.36 -13.00
C VAL A 68 -8.22 19.66 -12.48
N TYR A 69 -9.25 19.29 -13.26
CA TYR A 69 -10.66 19.49 -12.92
C TYR A 69 -11.27 18.39 -12.03
N HIS A 70 -10.53 17.28 -11.79
CA HIS A 70 -10.99 16.19 -10.94
C HIS A 70 -9.97 15.84 -9.85
N PRO A 71 -9.78 16.71 -8.85
CA PRO A 71 -8.78 16.52 -7.78
C PRO A 71 -9.03 15.26 -6.93
N GLN A 72 -10.27 14.74 -6.91
CA GLN A 72 -10.61 13.50 -6.21
C GLN A 72 -9.80 12.29 -6.68
N THR A 73 -9.31 12.30 -7.91
CA THR A 73 -8.54 11.20 -8.50
C THR A 73 -7.18 11.01 -7.81
N ASN A 74 -6.53 12.10 -7.39
CA ASN A 74 -5.27 12.08 -6.63
C ASN A 74 -5.46 12.11 -5.11
N GLY A 75 -6.67 12.36 -4.62
CA GLY A 75 -6.94 12.54 -3.20
C GLY A 75 -6.55 11.32 -2.32
N GLN A 76 -6.53 10.11 -2.88
CA GLN A 76 -6.08 8.92 -2.16
C GLN A 76 -4.56 8.93 -1.93
N VAL A 77 -3.78 9.32 -2.94
CA VAL A 77 -2.31 9.41 -2.83
C VAL A 77 -1.90 10.56 -1.91
N GLU A 78 -2.56 11.71 -2.01
CA GLU A 78 -2.33 12.85 -1.11
C GLU A 78 -2.63 12.49 0.34
N ARG A 79 -3.74 11.79 0.59
CA ARG A 79 -4.09 11.29 1.93
C ARG A 79 -3.06 10.29 2.43
N ALA A 80 -2.61 9.35 1.58
CA ALA A 80 -1.57 8.39 1.94
C ALA A 80 -0.25 9.08 2.29
N ASN A 81 0.17 10.09 1.51
CA ASN A 81 1.34 10.91 1.81
C ASN A 81 1.18 11.62 3.16
N GLY A 82 0.00 12.19 3.44
CA GLY A 82 -0.32 12.78 4.73
C GLY A 82 -0.21 11.80 5.89
N LEU A 83 -0.71 10.58 5.73
CA LEU A 83 -0.61 9.51 6.74
C LEU A 83 0.85 9.07 6.97
N ILE A 84 1.63 8.89 5.91
CA ILE A 84 3.07 8.57 6.02
C ILE A 84 3.78 9.68 6.78
N MET A 85 3.59 10.93 6.41
CA MET A 85 4.22 12.08 7.08
C MET A 85 3.79 12.21 8.54
N SER A 86 2.51 11.97 8.85
CA SER A 86 2.00 11.99 10.23
C SER A 86 2.58 10.85 11.08
N GLY A 87 2.88 9.72 10.50
CA GLY A 87 3.55 8.60 11.16
C GLY A 87 5.06 8.84 11.39
N ILE A 88 5.73 9.50 10.44
CA ILE A 88 7.16 9.80 10.52
C ILE A 88 7.45 10.91 11.54
N LYS A 89 6.68 12.02 11.51
CA LYS A 89 6.94 13.20 12.34
C LYS A 89 7.12 12.92 13.84
N PRO A 90 6.22 12.17 14.54
CA PRO A 90 6.41 11.89 15.96
C PRO A 90 7.66 11.05 16.28
N ARG A 91 8.06 10.19 15.34
CA ARG A 91 9.24 9.33 15.50
C ARG A 91 10.53 10.13 15.40
N LEU A 92 10.58 11.08 14.47
CA LEU A 92 11.71 12.01 14.35
C LEU A 92 11.85 12.90 15.59
N VAL A 93 10.76 13.35 16.20
CA VAL A 93 10.80 14.17 17.43
C VAL A 93 11.38 13.38 18.62
N ARG A 94 11.10 12.06 18.70
CA ARG A 94 11.72 11.20 19.72
C ARG A 94 13.21 10.97 19.49
N SER A 95 13.65 11.01 18.23
CA SER A 95 15.03 10.80 17.78
C SER A 95 15.86 12.09 17.73
N LEU A 96 15.43 13.21 18.28
CA LEU A 96 16.03 14.56 18.18
C LEU A 96 17.48 14.69 18.63
N LYS A 97 18.20 13.61 18.90
CA LYS A 97 19.62 13.63 19.27
C LYS A 97 20.60 13.39 18.12
N GLU A 98 20.13 12.91 16.95
CA GLU A 98 21.05 12.56 15.85
C GLU A 98 20.40 12.80 14.48
N SER A 99 21.04 13.64 13.67
CA SER A 99 20.97 13.91 12.22
C SER A 99 19.75 13.51 11.34
N ASN A 100 19.47 14.35 10.34
CA ASN A 100 18.39 14.33 9.34
C ASN A 100 18.22 13.07 8.45
N THR A 101 18.95 11.99 8.70
CA THR A 101 18.92 10.75 7.89
C THR A 101 17.90 9.72 8.37
N HIS A 102 17.38 9.84 9.58
CA HIS A 102 16.56 8.81 10.22
C HIS A 102 15.14 8.63 9.67
N TRP A 103 14.57 9.57 8.91
CA TRP A 103 13.23 9.42 8.37
C TRP A 103 13.10 8.25 7.36
N VAL A 104 14.19 7.94 6.67
CA VAL A 104 14.23 6.82 5.70
C VAL A 104 14.10 5.49 6.43
N GLU A 105 14.75 5.36 7.59
CA GLU A 105 14.71 4.17 8.44
C GLU A 105 13.33 3.95 9.07
N GLU A 106 12.61 5.04 9.36
CA GLU A 106 11.27 4.99 9.92
C GLU A 106 10.18 4.66 8.88
N LEU A 107 10.45 4.84 7.58
CA LEU A 107 9.46 4.69 6.52
C LEU A 107 8.85 3.28 6.50
N ASP A 108 9.67 2.24 6.56
CA ASP A 108 9.21 0.85 6.51
C ASP A 108 8.33 0.51 7.72
N SER A 109 8.70 1.00 8.89
CA SER A 109 7.90 0.84 10.12
C SER A 109 6.55 1.57 10.05
N VAL A 110 6.52 2.75 9.42
CA VAL A 110 5.25 3.49 9.19
C VAL A 110 4.39 2.77 8.16
N LEU A 111 4.97 2.31 7.06
CA LEU A 111 4.24 1.54 6.04
C LEU A 111 3.67 0.25 6.61
N TRP A 112 4.44 -0.47 7.43
CA TRP A 112 3.98 -1.65 8.15
C TRP A 112 2.73 -1.33 8.99
N GLY A 113 2.79 -0.29 9.83
CA GLY A 113 1.65 0.13 10.62
C GLY A 113 0.42 0.48 9.78
N LEU A 114 0.60 1.19 8.65
CA LEU A 114 -0.51 1.54 7.76
C LEU A 114 -1.11 0.32 7.04
N ARG A 115 -0.31 -0.70 6.74
CA ARG A 115 -0.75 -1.94 6.10
C ARG A 115 -1.48 -2.89 7.06
N THR A 116 -1.15 -2.85 8.34
CA THR A 116 -1.70 -3.72 9.40
C THR A 116 -2.74 -3.04 10.28
N THR A 117 -3.14 -1.80 9.96
CA THR A 117 -4.23 -1.08 10.63
C THR A 117 -5.48 -1.10 9.74
N PRO A 118 -6.68 -1.43 10.29
CA PRO A 118 -7.90 -1.43 9.52
C PRO A 118 -8.17 -0.07 8.86
N ASN A 119 -8.46 -0.09 7.58
CA ASN A 119 -8.81 1.10 6.83
C ASN A 119 -10.31 1.41 7.02
N ARG A 120 -10.62 2.64 7.38
CA ARG A 120 -12.01 3.07 7.67
C ARG A 120 -12.98 2.84 6.51
N THR A 121 -12.52 2.92 5.26
CA THR A 121 -13.40 2.80 4.09
C THR A 121 -13.68 1.35 3.69
N THR A 122 -12.77 0.43 4.00
CA THR A 122 -12.95 -1.01 3.69
C THR A 122 -13.42 -1.80 4.90
N GLY A 123 -13.11 -1.34 6.12
CA GLY A 123 -13.32 -2.08 7.36
C GLY A 123 -12.20 -3.10 7.66
N TYR A 124 -11.34 -3.38 6.69
CA TYR A 124 -10.27 -4.40 6.76
C TYR A 124 -8.88 -3.77 6.72
N THR A 125 -7.88 -4.53 7.14
CA THR A 125 -6.49 -4.12 6.95
C THR A 125 -6.10 -4.23 5.48
N PRO A 126 -5.26 -3.34 4.95
CA PRO A 126 -4.69 -3.53 3.62
C PRO A 126 -3.93 -4.85 3.47
N PHE A 127 -3.34 -5.36 4.54
CA PHE A 127 -2.64 -6.64 4.56
C PHE A 127 -3.61 -7.80 4.29
N PHE A 128 -4.72 -7.85 5.01
CA PHE A 128 -5.77 -8.85 4.78
C PHE A 128 -6.32 -8.78 3.34
N MET A 129 -6.60 -7.57 2.86
CA MET A 129 -7.14 -7.36 1.51
C MET A 129 -6.22 -7.87 0.38
N VAL A 130 -4.91 -7.89 0.62
CA VAL A 130 -3.91 -8.39 -0.35
C VAL A 130 -3.69 -9.89 -0.20
N TYR A 131 -3.47 -10.37 1.03
CA TYR A 131 -2.99 -11.73 1.30
C TYR A 131 -4.07 -12.73 1.75
N GLY A 132 -5.28 -12.25 2.05
CA GLY A 132 -6.37 -13.09 2.56
C GLY A 132 -6.25 -13.50 4.02
N ALA A 133 -5.19 -13.06 4.70
CA ALA A 133 -4.98 -13.32 6.11
C ALA A 133 -4.37 -12.09 6.80
N GLU A 134 -4.62 -11.94 8.09
CA GLU A 134 -4.01 -10.86 8.87
C GLU A 134 -2.52 -11.15 9.15
N ALA A 135 -1.72 -10.10 9.20
CA ALA A 135 -0.32 -10.20 9.57
C ALA A 135 -0.16 -10.70 11.02
N VAL A 136 0.84 -11.53 11.26
CA VAL A 136 1.31 -11.79 12.62
C VAL A 136 2.14 -10.59 13.06
N LEU A 137 1.71 -9.93 14.12
CA LEU A 137 2.39 -8.74 14.65
C LEU A 137 3.45 -9.14 15.69
N PRO A 138 4.49 -8.31 15.90
CA PRO A 138 5.48 -8.56 16.94
C PRO A 138 4.86 -8.73 18.33
N CYS A 139 3.77 -8.02 18.64
CA CYS A 139 3.04 -8.17 19.89
C CYS A 139 2.37 -9.55 20.04
N ASP A 140 1.93 -10.17 18.94
CA ASP A 140 1.36 -11.52 18.97
C ASP A 140 2.40 -12.55 19.42
N ILE A 141 3.65 -12.37 18.98
CA ILE A 141 4.79 -13.23 19.36
C ILE A 141 5.20 -12.95 20.80
N ILE A 142 5.32 -11.68 21.20
CA ILE A 142 5.75 -11.28 22.54
C ILE A 142 4.75 -11.77 23.62
N HIS A 143 3.46 -11.69 23.32
CA HIS A 143 2.39 -12.06 24.26
C HIS A 143 1.89 -13.49 24.07
N ASP A 144 2.56 -14.30 23.26
CA ASP A 144 2.19 -15.69 22.97
C ASP A 144 0.67 -15.81 22.69
N SER A 145 0.22 -15.01 21.71
CA SER A 145 -1.19 -14.95 21.37
C SER A 145 -1.74 -16.33 20.99
N PRO A 146 -3.03 -16.62 21.18
CA PRO A 146 -3.63 -17.91 20.82
C PRO A 146 -3.32 -18.31 19.36
N ARG A 147 -3.28 -17.35 18.45
CA ARG A 147 -2.94 -17.55 17.03
C ARG A 147 -1.51 -18.07 16.83
N VAL A 148 -0.54 -17.63 17.65
CA VAL A 148 0.85 -18.08 17.59
C VAL A 148 1.01 -19.40 18.31
N ARG A 149 0.43 -19.53 19.52
CA ARG A 149 0.55 -20.71 20.38
C ARG A 149 -0.12 -21.95 19.81
N MET A 150 -1.28 -21.77 19.14
CA MET A 150 -2.07 -22.86 18.58
C MET A 150 -1.77 -23.10 17.10
N TYR A 151 -0.64 -22.54 16.59
CA TYR A 151 -0.25 -22.75 15.22
C TYR A 151 0.20 -24.19 15.00
N GLU A 152 -0.58 -24.94 14.21
CA GLU A 152 -0.22 -26.23 13.66
C GLU A 152 -0.18 -26.14 12.14
N GLU A 153 0.94 -26.56 11.52
CA GLU A 153 1.19 -26.40 10.07
C GLU A 153 0.07 -27.03 9.22
N ARG A 154 -0.43 -28.17 9.64
CA ARG A 154 -1.49 -28.90 8.92
C ARG A 154 -2.85 -28.20 9.00
N GLU A 155 -3.20 -27.65 10.16
CA GLU A 155 -4.44 -26.90 10.35
C GLU A 155 -4.34 -25.54 9.62
N ALA A 156 -3.18 -24.89 9.67
CA ALA A 156 -2.95 -23.62 8.97
C ALA A 156 -3.13 -23.73 7.45
N GLU A 157 -2.85 -24.87 6.85
CA GLU A 157 -3.09 -25.08 5.41
C GLU A 157 -4.59 -25.24 5.09
N LEU A 158 -5.36 -25.91 5.94
CA LEU A 158 -6.80 -26.02 5.81
C LEU A 158 -7.47 -24.65 6.02
N ASP A 159 -7.08 -23.94 7.08
CA ASP A 159 -7.56 -22.59 7.37
C ASP A 159 -7.24 -21.59 6.26
N ARG A 160 -6.10 -21.81 5.57
CA ARG A 160 -5.75 -20.99 4.39
C ARG A 160 -6.69 -21.23 3.22
N GLN A 161 -7.06 -22.47 2.95
CA GLN A 161 -8.03 -22.81 1.91
C GLN A 161 -9.40 -22.20 2.20
N ASP A 162 -9.91 -22.39 3.43
CA ASP A 162 -11.18 -21.82 3.86
C ASP A 162 -11.14 -20.28 3.81
N SER A 163 -10.01 -19.68 4.19
CA SER A 163 -9.82 -18.22 4.11
C SER A 163 -9.78 -17.70 2.68
N LEU A 164 -9.26 -18.46 1.72
CA LEU A 164 -9.26 -18.08 0.31
C LEU A 164 -10.68 -18.12 -0.27
N ASP A 165 -11.48 -19.11 0.10
CA ASP A 165 -12.88 -19.22 -0.35
C ASP A 165 -13.73 -18.08 0.23
N ALA A 166 -13.52 -17.70 1.49
CA ALA A 166 -14.18 -16.58 2.13
C ALA A 166 -13.69 -15.20 1.62
N LEU A 167 -12.47 -15.12 1.09
CA LEU A 167 -11.84 -13.86 0.71
C LEU A 167 -12.61 -13.08 -0.36
N GLU A 168 -13.25 -13.75 -1.30
CA GLU A 168 -14.05 -13.08 -2.34
C GLU A 168 -15.28 -12.43 -1.72
N GLU A 169 -15.97 -13.11 -0.79
CA GLU A 169 -17.12 -12.58 -0.09
C GLU A 169 -16.74 -11.35 0.75
N GLU A 170 -15.64 -11.44 1.50
CA GLU A 170 -15.11 -10.34 2.31
C GLU A 170 -14.68 -9.14 1.45
N ARG A 171 -14.12 -9.38 0.28
CA ARG A 171 -13.79 -8.34 -0.70
C ARG A 171 -15.04 -7.66 -1.26
N ASP A 172 -16.12 -8.39 -1.47
CA ASP A 172 -17.38 -7.82 -1.92
C ASP A 172 -18.03 -6.96 -0.84
N VAL A 173 -17.97 -7.36 0.42
CA VAL A 173 -18.35 -6.54 1.57
C VAL A 173 -17.51 -5.25 1.62
N ALA A 174 -16.20 -5.35 1.43
CA ALA A 174 -15.30 -4.18 1.40
C ALA A 174 -15.60 -3.24 0.23
N LYS A 175 -16.01 -3.77 -0.94
CA LYS A 175 -16.48 -2.95 -2.09
C LYS A 175 -17.75 -2.18 -1.73
N ALA A 176 -18.72 -2.84 -1.11
CA ALA A 176 -19.97 -2.22 -0.68
C ALA A 176 -19.72 -1.10 0.33
N HIS A 177 -18.86 -1.33 1.34
CA HIS A 177 -18.43 -0.30 2.29
C HIS A 177 -17.75 0.87 1.59
N SER A 178 -16.80 0.60 0.69
CA SER A 178 -16.11 1.66 -0.06
C SER A 178 -17.07 2.51 -0.90
N ALA A 179 -18.08 1.91 -1.52
CA ALA A 179 -19.09 2.62 -2.29
C ALA A 179 -19.94 3.54 -1.40
N PHE A 180 -20.31 3.07 -0.22
CA PHE A 180 -21.06 3.88 0.76
C PHE A 180 -20.29 5.12 1.22
N TYR A 181 -18.97 5.00 1.45
CA TYR A 181 -18.13 6.12 1.88
C TYR A 181 -17.74 7.09 0.75
N GLN A 182 -18.06 6.80 -0.51
CA GLN A 182 -17.78 7.67 -1.66
C GLN A 182 -18.99 8.54 -2.06
N GLN A 183 -20.16 8.33 -1.46
CA GLN A 183 -21.33 9.17 -1.61
C GLN A 183 -21.24 10.39 -0.68
#